data_1780552a1466554d525e9477d8996810
#
_entry.id   1780552a1466554d525e9477d8996810
#
_cell.length_a   1.000
_cell.length_b   1.000
_cell.length_c   1.000
_cell.angle_alpha   90.00
_cell.angle_beta   90.00
_cell.angle_gamma   90.00
#
_symmetry.space_group_name_H-M   'P 1'
#
loop_
_entity.id
_entity.type
_entity.pdbx_description
1 polymer ?
#
loop_
_entity_poly.entity_id
_entity_poly.type
_entity_poly.pdbx_seq_one_letter_code
_entity_poly.pdbx_strand_id
1 'polypeptide(L)'
;DALPIFIFDKVRFENSMQRSFYEVDSIEAPWNSGVDTEDDGTPNIAFKNRVKRGYFPVPPIDHTQDLRDDMVANLQKVGLILERSHHEVAGAGQQEINYRFNSLQHAGDDLMKYKYVVHETAALAGKAATFMPKPIAGDNGTGMHCHQSLWKDGKPLFYDEKNYGGLS
;
A
#
# COMPACT_ATOMS: atom_id res chain seq x y z
N ASP A 1 3.50 10.48 -6.69
CA ASP A 1 2.16 10.10 -6.17
C ASP A 1 2.27 8.91 -5.23
N ALA A 2 1.35 8.78 -4.31
CA ALA A 2 1.32 7.75 -3.28
C ALA A 2 0.12 6.85 -3.50
N LEU A 3 0.34 5.54 -3.51
CA LEU A 3 -0.74 4.56 -3.54
C LEU A 3 -0.50 3.53 -2.43
N PRO A 4 -1.12 3.72 -1.25
CA PRO A 4 -1.05 2.75 -0.18
C PRO A 4 -1.71 1.42 -0.58
N ILE A 5 -1.19 0.33 -0.03
CA ILE A 5 -1.54 -1.05 -0.34
C ILE A 5 -1.78 -1.77 0.97
N PHE A 6 -2.73 -2.70 1.04
CA PHE A 6 -2.76 -3.69 2.12
C PHE A 6 -2.21 -5.02 1.64
N ILE A 7 -1.38 -5.65 2.46
CA ILE A 7 -0.82 -6.98 2.27
C ILE A 7 -1.38 -7.90 3.36
N PHE A 8 -2.08 -8.96 2.95
CA PHE A 8 -2.66 -9.93 3.87
C PHE A 8 -2.03 -11.31 3.67
N ASP A 9 -1.82 -12.03 4.77
CA ASP A 9 -1.39 -13.43 4.76
C ASP A 9 -2.51 -14.35 4.31
N LYS A 10 -3.74 -14.04 4.71
CA LYS A 10 -4.93 -14.83 4.35
C LYS A 10 -6.11 -13.93 4.01
N VAL A 11 -6.85 -14.33 2.99
CA VAL A 11 -8.12 -13.72 2.62
C VAL A 11 -9.14 -14.84 2.37
N ARG A 12 -10.27 -14.75 3.04
CA ARG A 12 -11.43 -15.62 2.81
C ARG A 12 -12.65 -14.77 2.56
N PHE A 13 -13.46 -15.16 1.61
CA PHE A 13 -14.74 -14.50 1.38
C PHE A 13 -15.79 -15.48 0.86
N GLU A 14 -17.03 -15.14 1.10
CA GLU A 14 -18.19 -15.81 0.49
C GLU A 14 -19.20 -14.73 0.08
N ASN A 15 -19.80 -14.90 -1.06
CA ASN A 15 -20.91 -14.07 -1.52
C ASN A 15 -21.94 -14.98 -2.18
N SER A 16 -22.84 -15.49 -1.38
CA SER A 16 -23.93 -16.38 -1.80
C SER A 16 -25.28 -15.78 -1.44
N MET A 17 -26.38 -16.44 -1.88
CA MET A 17 -27.74 -16.02 -1.51
C MET A 17 -28.04 -16.13 -0.01
N GLN A 18 -27.25 -16.92 0.71
CA GLN A 18 -27.46 -17.22 2.14
C GLN A 18 -26.51 -16.47 3.05
N ARG A 19 -25.33 -16.11 2.54
CA ARG A 19 -24.24 -15.62 3.36
C ARG A 19 -23.34 -14.67 2.56
N SER A 20 -22.92 -13.61 3.21
CA SER A 20 -21.89 -12.71 2.67
C SER A 20 -20.93 -12.32 3.78
N PHE A 21 -19.66 -12.58 3.58
CA PHE A 21 -18.60 -12.17 4.50
C PHE A 21 -17.26 -12.06 3.79
N TYR A 22 -16.33 -11.37 4.39
CA TYR A 22 -14.89 -11.53 4.15
C TYR A 22 -14.14 -11.55 5.49
N GLU A 23 -13.04 -12.29 5.50
CA GLU A 23 -12.10 -12.35 6.61
C GLU A 23 -10.70 -12.13 6.06
N VAL A 24 -9.92 -11.31 6.74
CA VAL A 24 -8.52 -11.08 6.40
C VAL A 24 -7.66 -11.36 7.61
N ASP A 25 -6.45 -11.86 7.39
CA ASP A 25 -5.45 -12.05 8.42
C ASP A 25 -4.09 -11.51 7.98
N SER A 26 -3.32 -11.05 8.95
CA SER A 26 -1.97 -10.56 8.76
C SER A 26 -1.15 -10.88 10.01
N ILE A 27 0.05 -11.39 9.82
CA ILE A 27 1.00 -11.66 10.92
C ILE A 27 1.28 -10.41 11.76
N GLU A 28 1.11 -9.23 11.20
CA GLU A 28 1.29 -7.95 11.91
C GLU A 28 0.06 -7.50 12.68
N ALA A 29 -1.09 -8.14 12.44
CA ALA A 29 -2.36 -7.69 12.99
C ALA A 29 -2.45 -7.96 14.49
N PRO A 30 -3.05 -7.02 15.27
CA PRO A 30 -3.20 -7.20 16.69
C PRO A 30 -4.13 -8.36 17.08
N TRP A 31 -5.00 -8.82 16.16
CA TRP A 31 -5.87 -9.97 16.37
C TRP A 31 -5.20 -11.32 16.04
N ASN A 32 -4.09 -11.33 15.31
CA ASN A 32 -3.31 -12.53 14.99
C ASN A 32 -2.46 -12.94 16.21
N SER A 33 -3.06 -13.58 17.18
CA SER A 33 -2.42 -13.90 18.47
C SER A 33 -2.72 -15.31 18.98
N GLY A 34 -3.59 -16.06 18.30
CA GLY A 34 -4.03 -17.38 18.74
C GLY A 34 -3.35 -18.55 18.01
N VAL A 35 -2.29 -18.28 17.25
CA VAL A 35 -1.59 -19.27 16.43
C VAL A 35 -0.13 -19.32 16.85
N ASP A 36 0.35 -20.50 17.23
CA ASP A 36 1.74 -20.67 17.65
C ASP A 36 2.72 -20.68 16.46
N THR A 37 2.24 -21.11 15.31
CA THR A 37 3.02 -21.28 14.10
C THR A 37 2.19 -20.83 12.90
N GLU A 38 2.75 -20.06 12.00
CA GLU A 38 2.14 -19.70 10.72
C GLU A 38 2.09 -20.91 9.76
N ASP A 39 1.35 -20.80 8.67
CA ASP A 39 1.14 -21.92 7.72
C ASP A 39 2.44 -22.38 7.04
N ASP A 40 3.42 -21.51 6.91
CA ASP A 40 4.74 -21.81 6.36
C ASP A 40 5.71 -22.44 7.38
N GLY A 41 5.26 -22.67 8.62
CA GLY A 41 6.04 -23.25 9.70
C GLY A 41 6.87 -22.27 10.50
N THR A 42 6.82 -20.96 10.19
CA THR A 42 7.49 -19.94 10.98
C THR A 42 6.78 -19.71 12.32
N PRO A 43 7.51 -19.43 13.41
CA PRO A 43 6.88 -19.14 14.69
C PRO A 43 6.13 -17.81 14.64
N ASN A 44 4.91 -17.79 15.21
CA ASN A 44 4.17 -16.56 15.41
C ASN A 44 4.76 -15.79 16.60
N ILE A 45 5.49 -14.74 16.32
CA ILE A 45 6.14 -13.93 17.34
C ILE A 45 5.24 -12.78 17.81
N ALA A 46 5.43 -12.33 19.05
CA ALA A 46 4.56 -11.35 19.71
C ALA A 46 4.70 -9.90 19.20
N PHE A 47 5.47 -9.66 18.16
CA PHE A 47 5.68 -8.32 17.61
C PHE A 47 4.54 -7.95 16.66
N LYS A 48 3.49 -7.32 17.20
CA LYS A 48 2.30 -6.92 16.46
C LYS A 48 2.15 -5.41 16.43
N ASN A 49 1.74 -4.86 15.29
CA ASN A 49 1.34 -3.47 15.19
C ASN A 49 0.03 -3.24 15.95
N ARG A 50 -0.08 -2.12 16.63
CA ARG A 50 -1.36 -1.67 17.18
C ARG A 50 -2.20 -0.99 16.11
N VAL A 51 -3.52 -1.00 16.29
CA VAL A 51 -4.46 -0.26 15.45
C VAL A 51 -4.01 1.21 15.32
N LYS A 52 -3.88 1.73 14.11
CA LYS A 52 -3.41 3.09 13.80
C LYS A 52 -2.01 3.44 14.33
N ARG A 53 -1.14 2.45 14.51
CA ARG A 53 0.22 2.64 15.02
C ARG A 53 1.30 2.00 14.15
N GLY A 54 0.99 1.70 12.88
CA GLY A 54 1.91 1.06 11.95
C GLY A 54 2.86 2.00 11.20
N TYR A 55 2.86 3.31 11.49
CA TYR A 55 3.64 4.26 10.71
C TYR A 55 5.13 4.20 11.03
N PHE A 56 5.93 3.82 10.05
CA PHE A 56 7.40 3.68 10.16
C PHE A 56 7.90 2.78 11.30
N PRO A 57 7.35 1.59 11.53
CA PRO A 57 8.00 0.63 12.43
C PRO A 57 9.30 0.12 11.78
N VAL A 58 10.11 -0.51 12.61
CA VAL A 58 11.31 -1.22 12.16
C VAL A 58 11.15 -2.72 12.46
N PRO A 59 11.85 -3.62 11.74
CA PRO A 59 11.89 -5.02 12.11
C PRO A 59 12.30 -5.23 13.57
N PRO A 60 11.73 -6.18 14.29
CA PRO A 60 10.83 -7.25 13.82
C PRO A 60 9.33 -6.88 13.78
N ILE A 61 8.93 -5.65 14.09
CA ILE A 61 7.52 -5.24 14.02
C ILE A 61 7.05 -5.07 12.57
N ASP A 62 7.91 -4.52 11.70
CA ASP A 62 7.66 -4.49 10.24
C ASP A 62 8.02 -5.86 9.66
N HIS A 63 7.05 -6.74 9.53
CA HIS A 63 7.20 -8.07 8.92
C HIS A 63 7.17 -8.05 7.40
N THR A 64 6.87 -6.91 6.79
CA THR A 64 6.66 -6.79 5.34
C THR A 64 7.79 -6.06 4.63
N GLN A 65 8.84 -5.66 5.32
CA GLN A 65 9.94 -4.91 4.74
C GLN A 65 10.56 -5.62 3.53
N ASP A 66 10.94 -6.88 3.67
CA ASP A 66 11.60 -7.63 2.60
C ASP A 66 10.69 -7.76 1.37
N LEU A 67 9.41 -8.07 1.57
CA LEU A 67 8.44 -8.11 0.48
C LEU A 67 8.25 -6.75 -0.21
N ARG A 68 8.25 -5.67 0.57
CA ARG A 68 8.17 -4.31 0.03
C ARG A 68 9.41 -3.97 -0.78
N ASP A 69 10.58 -4.39 -0.35
CA ASP A 69 11.84 -4.21 -1.07
C ASP A 69 11.87 -5.01 -2.38
N ASP A 70 11.31 -6.22 -2.41
CA ASP A 70 11.09 -7.00 -3.63
C ASP A 70 10.13 -6.29 -4.59
N MET A 71 9.03 -5.71 -4.09
CA MET A 71 8.13 -4.89 -4.91
C MET A 71 8.87 -3.70 -5.52
N VAL A 72 9.65 -2.98 -4.72
CA VAL A 72 10.48 -1.85 -5.19
C VAL A 72 11.42 -2.30 -6.29
N ALA A 73 12.16 -3.38 -6.10
CA ALA A 73 13.09 -3.90 -7.10
C ALA A 73 12.39 -4.31 -8.41
N ASN A 74 11.22 -4.93 -8.32
CA ASN A 74 10.44 -5.33 -9.50
C ASN A 74 9.81 -4.13 -10.22
N LEU A 75 9.32 -3.13 -9.51
CA LEU A 75 8.81 -1.89 -10.08
C LEU A 75 9.90 -1.12 -10.84
N GLN A 76 11.12 -1.09 -10.32
CA GLN A 76 12.26 -0.49 -11.00
C GLN A 76 12.60 -1.22 -12.32
N LYS A 77 12.51 -2.55 -12.34
CA LYS A 77 12.74 -3.35 -13.57
C LYS A 77 11.75 -3.04 -14.69
N VAL A 78 10.52 -2.64 -14.35
CA VAL A 78 9.51 -2.23 -15.35
C VAL A 78 9.53 -0.73 -15.65
N GLY A 79 10.54 -0.01 -15.14
CA GLY A 79 10.86 1.35 -15.52
C GLY A 79 10.26 2.45 -14.62
N LEU A 80 9.68 2.12 -13.46
CA LEU A 80 9.24 3.15 -12.53
C LEU A 80 10.44 3.74 -11.78
N ILE A 81 10.43 5.05 -11.58
CA ILE A 81 11.41 5.74 -10.75
C ILE A 81 10.82 5.88 -9.35
N LEU A 82 11.34 5.09 -8.42
CA LEU A 82 10.84 5.07 -7.05
C LEU A 82 11.58 6.09 -6.18
N GLU A 83 10.88 6.65 -5.20
CA GLU A 83 11.42 7.70 -4.33
C GLU A 83 11.56 7.24 -2.89
N ARG A 84 10.57 6.49 -2.39
CA ARG A 84 10.57 5.93 -1.02
C ARG A 84 9.60 4.78 -0.90
N SER A 85 9.77 3.98 0.14
CA SER A 85 8.80 2.97 0.57
C SER A 85 8.78 2.88 2.09
N HIS A 86 7.62 2.60 2.68
CA HIS A 86 7.48 2.44 4.12
C HIS A 86 6.20 1.68 4.49
N HIS A 87 6.16 1.20 5.72
CA HIS A 87 4.92 0.72 6.33
C HIS A 87 4.03 1.91 6.67
N GLU A 88 2.74 1.78 6.37
CA GLU A 88 1.74 2.83 6.60
C GLU A 88 1.03 2.69 7.95
N VAL A 89 0.11 3.62 8.24
CA VAL A 89 -0.49 3.82 9.56
C VAL A 89 -1.37 2.66 10.03
N ALA A 90 -2.08 1.97 9.12
CA ALA A 90 -2.87 0.82 9.55
C ALA A 90 -1.96 -0.32 10.00
N GLY A 91 -2.29 -0.91 11.15
CA GLY A 91 -1.42 -1.87 11.81
C GLY A 91 -1.32 -3.23 11.14
N ALA A 92 -2.23 -3.57 10.23
CA ALA A 92 -2.31 -4.89 9.62
C ALA A 92 -1.85 -4.86 8.17
N GLY A 93 -0.55 -4.74 7.93
CA GLY A 93 0.06 -4.92 6.62
C GLY A 93 -0.16 -3.78 5.62
N GLN A 94 -0.44 -2.56 6.05
CA GLN A 94 -0.55 -1.43 5.14
C GLN A 94 0.83 -0.91 4.76
N GLN A 95 1.07 -0.78 3.45
CA GLN A 95 2.33 -0.35 2.86
C GLN A 95 2.10 0.85 1.96
N GLU A 96 3.16 1.62 1.74
CA GLU A 96 3.19 2.66 0.72
C GLU A 96 4.50 2.63 -0.05
N ILE A 97 4.42 2.76 -1.38
CA ILE A 97 5.56 2.90 -2.27
C ILE A 97 5.32 4.12 -3.14
N ASN A 98 6.16 5.12 -2.99
CA ASN A 98 6.07 6.36 -3.75
C ASN A 98 6.93 6.29 -5.00
N TYR A 99 6.38 6.76 -6.11
CA TYR A 99 7.11 6.88 -7.36
C TYR A 99 7.00 8.30 -7.92
N ARG A 100 7.97 8.65 -8.73
CA ARG A 100 8.11 9.99 -9.29
C ARG A 100 6.94 10.34 -10.20
N PHE A 101 6.52 11.59 -10.19
CA PHE A 101 5.49 12.11 -11.09
C PHE A 101 5.91 11.99 -12.55
N ASN A 102 4.94 11.91 -13.44
CA ASN A 102 5.14 11.84 -14.88
C ASN A 102 4.05 12.66 -15.60
N SER A 103 4.11 12.75 -16.93
CA SER A 103 2.99 13.30 -17.70
C SER A 103 1.72 12.48 -17.46
N LEU A 104 0.55 13.09 -17.65
CA LEU A 104 -0.75 12.48 -17.35
C LEU A 104 -0.91 11.07 -17.97
N GLN A 105 -0.54 10.93 -19.24
CA GLN A 105 -0.63 9.64 -19.95
C GLN A 105 0.33 8.60 -19.34
N HIS A 106 1.61 8.96 -19.18
CA HIS A 106 2.60 8.05 -18.60
C HIS A 106 2.29 7.70 -17.15
N ALA A 107 1.77 8.64 -16.36
CA ALA A 107 1.35 8.35 -14.98
C ALA A 107 0.20 7.33 -14.93
N GLY A 108 -0.73 7.37 -15.88
CA GLY A 108 -1.75 6.34 -16.02
C GLY A 108 -1.16 4.96 -16.35
N ASP A 109 -0.23 4.90 -17.30
CA ASP A 109 0.46 3.67 -17.66
C ASP A 109 1.31 3.12 -16.49
N ASP A 110 2.01 3.99 -15.78
CA ASP A 110 2.82 3.64 -14.62
C ASP A 110 1.95 3.11 -13.46
N LEU A 111 0.77 3.69 -13.25
CA LEU A 111 -0.19 3.18 -12.26
C LEU A 111 -0.66 1.76 -12.59
N MET A 112 -0.92 1.45 -13.86
CA MET A 112 -1.32 0.10 -14.28
C MET A 112 -0.19 -0.91 -14.05
N LYS A 113 1.05 -0.56 -14.43
CA LYS A 113 2.24 -1.39 -14.15
C LYS A 113 2.43 -1.59 -12.64
N TYR A 114 2.30 -0.51 -11.87
CA TYR A 114 2.43 -0.54 -10.43
C TYR A 114 1.49 -1.55 -9.80
N LYS A 115 0.20 -1.46 -10.10
CA LYS A 115 -0.80 -2.39 -9.56
C LYS A 115 -0.53 -3.83 -9.95
N TYR A 116 -0.18 -4.08 -11.21
CA TYR A 116 0.14 -5.41 -11.70
C TYR A 116 1.34 -6.01 -10.96
N VAL A 117 2.46 -5.29 -10.92
CA VAL A 117 3.70 -5.77 -10.29
C VAL A 117 3.51 -6.02 -8.79
N VAL A 118 2.77 -5.15 -8.10
CA VAL A 118 2.49 -5.33 -6.67
C VAL A 118 1.67 -6.59 -6.43
N HIS A 119 0.60 -6.82 -7.21
CA HIS A 119 -0.21 -8.03 -7.10
C HIS A 119 0.60 -9.29 -7.35
N GLU A 120 1.40 -9.31 -8.43
CA GLU A 120 2.21 -10.47 -8.79
C GLU A 120 3.31 -10.75 -7.77
N THR A 121 3.98 -9.71 -7.27
CA THR A 121 5.03 -9.89 -6.25
C THR A 121 4.43 -10.43 -4.94
N ALA A 122 3.27 -9.93 -4.52
CA ALA A 122 2.57 -10.46 -3.35
C ALA A 122 2.14 -11.93 -3.55
N ALA A 123 1.57 -12.25 -4.71
CA ALA A 123 1.14 -13.61 -5.03
C ALA A 123 2.29 -14.60 -5.04
N LEU A 124 3.45 -14.25 -5.59
CA LEU A 124 4.66 -15.07 -5.57
C LEU A 124 5.17 -15.33 -4.15
N ALA A 125 4.94 -14.40 -3.22
CA ALA A 125 5.25 -14.56 -1.80
C ALA A 125 4.13 -15.27 -1.00
N GLY A 126 3.10 -15.81 -1.66
CA GLY A 126 1.96 -16.46 -1.00
C GLY A 126 1.03 -15.51 -0.24
N LYS A 127 1.07 -14.20 -0.56
CA LYS A 127 0.26 -13.17 0.10
C LYS A 127 -0.73 -12.52 -0.87
N ALA A 128 -1.72 -11.84 -0.31
CA ALA A 128 -2.72 -11.10 -1.08
C ALA A 128 -2.51 -9.59 -0.92
N ALA A 129 -2.30 -8.88 -2.04
CA ALA A 129 -2.30 -7.43 -2.07
C ALA A 129 -3.67 -6.89 -2.45
N THR A 130 -4.10 -5.78 -1.84
CA THR A 130 -5.31 -5.08 -2.23
C THR A 130 -5.16 -3.57 -2.16
N PHE A 131 -5.80 -2.89 -3.11
CA PHE A 131 -5.93 -1.43 -3.17
C PHE A 131 -7.30 -0.95 -2.70
N MET A 132 -8.04 -1.79 -1.99
CA MET A 132 -9.33 -1.39 -1.41
C MET A 132 -9.14 -0.19 -0.46
N PRO A 133 -10.02 0.81 -0.52
CA PRO A 133 -9.86 2.02 0.28
C PRO A 133 -9.91 1.75 1.79
N LYS A 134 -10.68 0.78 2.24
CA LYS A 134 -10.81 0.48 3.68
C LYS A 134 -11.17 -0.99 3.92
N PRO A 135 -10.21 -1.91 3.76
CA PRO A 135 -10.48 -3.34 3.95
C PRO A 135 -10.66 -3.74 5.42
N ILE A 136 -10.20 -2.91 6.37
CA ILE A 136 -10.30 -3.18 7.81
C ILE A 136 -11.14 -2.09 8.47
N ALA A 137 -12.27 -2.47 9.02
CA ALA A 137 -13.11 -1.56 9.80
C ALA A 137 -12.38 -1.10 11.07
N GLY A 138 -12.42 0.20 11.35
CA GLY A 138 -11.81 0.78 12.55
C GLY A 138 -10.33 1.14 12.44
N ASP A 139 -9.60 0.61 11.44
CA ASP A 139 -8.22 1.02 11.17
C ASP A 139 -8.15 2.11 10.09
N ASN A 140 -6.96 2.57 9.74
CA ASN A 140 -6.77 3.54 8.68
C ASN A 140 -7.06 2.93 7.30
N GLY A 141 -7.44 3.78 6.36
CA GLY A 141 -7.71 3.39 4.98
C GLY A 141 -6.62 3.82 4.02
N THR A 142 -6.74 3.38 2.79
CA THR A 142 -5.90 3.74 1.64
C THR A 142 -6.54 4.87 0.86
N GLY A 143 -5.88 6.01 0.78
CA GLY A 143 -6.24 7.12 -0.10
C GLY A 143 -5.20 7.30 -1.19
N MET A 144 -5.60 7.21 -2.45
CA MET A 144 -4.72 7.59 -3.54
C MET A 144 -4.75 9.11 -3.70
N HIS A 145 -3.66 9.78 -3.34
CA HIS A 145 -3.53 11.22 -3.51
C HIS A 145 -2.95 11.51 -4.89
N CYS A 146 -3.70 12.24 -5.72
CA CYS A 146 -3.26 12.67 -7.03
C CYS A 146 -2.82 14.13 -6.98
N HIS A 147 -1.51 14.36 -7.10
CA HIS A 147 -0.96 15.69 -7.26
C HIS A 147 -0.91 16.06 -8.74
N GLN A 148 -1.42 17.23 -9.06
CA GLN A 148 -1.50 17.70 -10.45
C GLN A 148 -0.92 19.10 -10.57
N SER A 149 -0.26 19.37 -11.70
CA SER A 149 0.12 20.71 -12.11
C SER A 149 -0.12 20.88 -13.61
N LEU A 150 -0.58 22.08 -14.00
CA LEU A 150 -0.75 22.45 -15.39
C LEU A 150 0.25 23.54 -15.75
N TRP A 151 0.84 23.43 -16.94
CA TRP A 151 1.85 24.35 -17.43
C TRP A 151 1.54 24.77 -18.87
N LYS A 152 1.77 26.03 -19.16
CA LYS A 152 1.69 26.58 -20.51
C LYS A 152 2.85 27.53 -20.74
N ASP A 153 3.58 27.32 -21.82
CA ASP A 153 4.74 28.15 -22.20
C ASP A 153 5.76 28.34 -21.05
N GLY A 154 6.01 27.25 -20.29
CA GLY A 154 6.95 27.24 -19.16
C GLY A 154 6.44 27.91 -17.89
N LYS A 155 5.16 28.28 -17.82
CA LYS A 155 4.55 28.92 -16.64
C LYS A 155 3.51 28.00 -16.00
N PRO A 156 3.54 27.86 -14.64
CA PRO A 156 2.50 27.12 -13.93
C PRO A 156 1.17 27.87 -14.01
N LEU A 157 0.08 27.13 -14.28
CA LEU A 157 -1.25 27.73 -14.41
C LEU A 157 -2.00 27.83 -13.08
N PHE A 158 -1.54 27.14 -12.04
CA PHE A 158 -2.15 27.20 -10.70
C PHE A 158 -1.56 28.29 -9.80
N TYR A 159 -0.60 29.07 -10.30
CA TYR A 159 0.00 30.16 -9.56
C TYR A 159 -0.49 31.51 -10.06
N ASP A 160 -0.93 32.36 -9.14
CA ASP A 160 -1.23 33.78 -9.41
C ASP A 160 -0.76 34.64 -8.22
N GLU A 161 0.23 35.47 -8.47
CA GLU A 161 0.85 36.37 -7.47
C GLU A 161 -0.17 37.27 -6.77
N LYS A 162 -1.26 37.63 -7.45
CA LYS A 162 -2.21 38.65 -7.00
C LYS A 162 -3.39 38.05 -6.22
N ASN A 163 -3.57 36.75 -6.23
CA ASN A 163 -4.70 36.10 -5.59
C ASN A 163 -4.35 35.49 -4.23
N TYR A 164 -5.41 35.18 -3.46
CA TYR A 164 -5.27 34.56 -2.14
C TYR A 164 -4.44 33.28 -2.19
N GLY A 165 -3.42 33.21 -1.33
CA GLY A 165 -2.54 32.04 -1.24
C GLY A 165 -1.64 31.82 -2.47
N GLY A 166 -1.56 32.77 -3.41
CA GLY A 166 -0.81 32.61 -4.65
C GLY A 166 -1.45 31.63 -5.64
N LEU A 167 -2.76 31.38 -5.53
CA LEU A 167 -3.49 30.42 -6.36
C LEU A 167 -4.37 31.15 -7.40
N SER A 168 -4.43 30.58 -8.63
CA SER A 168 -5.29 31.10 -9.71
C SER A 168 -6.74 30.72 -9.53
#